data_2d9df11fb7e7eb54bfacbf75296acff6
#
_entry.id   2d9df11fb7e7eb54bfacbf75296acff6
#
_cell.length_a   1.000
_cell.length_b   1.000
_cell.length_c   1.000
_cell.angle_alpha   90.00
_cell.angle_beta   90.00
_cell.angle_gamma   90.00
#
_symmetry.space_group_name_H-M   'P 1'
#
loop_
_entity.id
_entity.type
_entity.pdbx_description
1 polymer ?
#
loop_
_entity_poly.entity_id
_entity_poly.type
_entity_poly.pdbx_seq_one_letter_code
_entity_poly.pdbx_strand_id
1 'polypeptide(L)'
;MTDNRQSLSDLASLTQQPAPTANAAPAITTDGEAPAAPTQVLPTMPLREQILDKFGRAYATGRRKDAVARVWIKPGSGKITINGRDQEVYFARPTLRLVINQVFGITEREGQYDVVCTVKGGGL
;
A
#
# COMPACT_ATOMS: atom_id res chain seq x y z
N MET A 1 40.40 37.63 11.78
CA MET A 1 39.11 37.45 11.04
C MET A 1 39.47 36.86 9.69
N THR A 2 39.41 35.56 9.56
CA THR A 2 39.74 34.80 8.34
C THR A 2 38.47 34.25 7.75
N ASP A 3 38.07 34.86 6.64
CA ASP A 3 36.95 34.41 5.80
C ASP A 3 37.24 33.04 5.22
N ASN A 4 36.51 32.03 5.69
CA ASN A 4 36.53 30.69 5.10
C ASN A 4 35.37 30.57 4.10
N ARG A 5 35.57 31.18 2.92
CA ARG A 5 34.68 30.92 1.75
C ARG A 5 35.17 29.66 1.06
N GLN A 6 34.65 28.54 1.48
CA GLN A 6 34.74 27.30 0.69
C GLN A 6 33.87 27.45 -0.57
N SER A 7 34.55 27.50 -1.70
CA SER A 7 33.94 27.69 -3.01
C SER A 7 33.21 26.42 -3.45
N LEU A 8 32.04 26.60 -4.12
CA LEU A 8 31.19 25.55 -4.68
C LEU A 8 31.86 24.63 -5.74
N SER A 9 33.14 24.89 -6.06
CA SER A 9 33.93 24.06 -6.97
C SER A 9 34.47 22.76 -6.35
N ASP A 10 34.49 22.63 -5.03
CA ASP A 10 34.92 21.38 -4.38
C ASP A 10 33.88 20.28 -4.37
N LEU A 11 32.61 20.58 -4.67
CA LEU A 11 31.54 19.60 -4.76
C LEU A 11 31.49 18.85 -6.10
N ALA A 12 32.17 19.32 -7.12
CA ALA A 12 32.20 18.69 -8.45
C ALA A 12 33.18 17.50 -8.54
N SER A 13 34.07 17.35 -7.58
CA SER A 13 35.08 16.26 -7.59
C SER A 13 34.61 14.95 -6.97
N LEU A 14 33.43 14.91 -6.34
CA LEU A 14 32.90 13.72 -5.69
C LEU A 14 32.02 12.82 -6.59
N THR A 15 31.80 13.22 -7.86
CA THR A 15 30.88 12.49 -8.77
C THR A 15 31.62 11.64 -9.83
N GLN A 16 32.94 11.45 -9.71
CA GLN A 16 33.66 10.54 -10.62
C GLN A 16 34.06 9.26 -9.89
N GLN A 17 33.14 8.34 -9.79
CA GLN A 17 33.44 6.95 -9.47
C GLN A 17 33.35 6.14 -10.77
N PRO A 18 34.46 5.53 -11.24
CA PRO A 18 34.46 4.74 -12.45
C PRO A 18 33.76 3.39 -12.22
N ALA A 19 32.92 3.00 -13.19
CA ALA A 19 32.27 1.72 -13.24
C ALA A 19 33.31 0.58 -13.38
N PRO A 20 33.13 -0.55 -12.68
CA PRO A 20 33.96 -1.72 -12.94
C PRO A 20 33.54 -2.40 -14.23
N THR A 21 34.50 -2.49 -15.14
CA THR A 21 34.49 -3.24 -16.39
C THR A 21 34.19 -4.72 -16.18
N ALA A 22 33.31 -5.22 -17.03
CA ALA A 22 33.06 -6.63 -17.24
C ALA A 22 34.37 -7.40 -17.55
N ASN A 23 34.59 -8.50 -16.88
CA ASN A 23 35.53 -9.51 -17.37
C ASN A 23 34.89 -10.89 -17.38
N ALA A 24 35.18 -11.55 -18.48
CA ALA A 24 34.61 -12.77 -19.04
C ALA A 24 34.75 -14.00 -18.14
N ALA A 25 33.87 -14.96 -18.41
CA ALA A 25 33.82 -16.32 -17.89
C ALA A 25 35.12 -17.13 -18.14
N PRO A 26 35.32 -18.20 -17.38
CA PRO A 26 35.23 -19.50 -18.02
C PRO A 26 34.31 -20.49 -17.28
N ALA A 27 33.68 -21.33 -18.10
CA ALA A 27 32.90 -22.49 -17.74
C ALA A 27 33.75 -23.52 -17.01
N ILE A 28 33.25 -24.02 -15.87
CA ILE A 28 33.62 -25.33 -15.36
C ILE A 28 32.35 -26.00 -14.85
N THR A 29 31.97 -27.04 -15.58
CA THR A 29 31.03 -28.09 -15.20
C THR A 29 31.58 -28.85 -13.99
N THR A 30 30.79 -28.94 -12.92
CA THR A 30 30.87 -30.09 -12.00
C THR A 30 29.49 -30.29 -11.34
N ASP A 31 28.96 -31.48 -11.58
CA ASP A 31 27.84 -32.08 -10.87
C ASP A 31 28.00 -31.93 -9.37
N GLY A 32 26.97 -31.44 -8.73
CA GLY A 32 26.84 -31.33 -7.30
C GLY A 32 25.38 -31.09 -6.96
N GLU A 33 24.60 -32.18 -6.97
CA GLU A 33 23.25 -32.30 -6.45
C GLU A 33 23.21 -31.78 -5.00
N ALA A 34 22.80 -30.54 -4.81
CA ALA A 34 22.47 -30.02 -3.49
C ALA A 34 21.04 -30.47 -3.16
N PRO A 35 20.79 -31.10 -1.99
CA PRO A 35 19.46 -31.53 -1.60
C PRO A 35 18.55 -30.30 -1.51
N ALA A 36 17.52 -30.30 -2.34
CA ALA A 36 16.46 -29.31 -2.29
C ALA A 36 15.90 -29.25 -0.86
N ALA A 37 16.09 -28.12 -0.21
CA ALA A 37 15.42 -27.83 1.05
C ALA A 37 13.90 -28.01 0.84
N PRO A 38 13.18 -28.68 1.74
CA PRO A 38 11.74 -28.84 1.59
C PRO A 38 11.11 -27.45 1.57
N THR A 39 10.60 -27.07 0.41
CA THR A 39 9.75 -25.89 0.28
C THR A 39 8.56 -26.14 1.18
N GLN A 40 8.54 -25.53 2.35
CA GLN A 40 7.38 -25.53 3.23
C GLN A 40 6.26 -24.85 2.47
N VAL A 41 5.38 -25.66 1.90
CA VAL A 41 4.13 -25.20 1.32
C VAL A 41 3.31 -24.68 2.50
N LEU A 42 3.35 -23.39 2.73
CA LEU A 42 2.46 -22.73 3.68
C LEU A 42 1.03 -23.16 3.30
N PRO A 43 0.22 -23.68 4.26
CA PRO A 43 -1.13 -24.09 3.96
C PRO A 43 -1.86 -22.90 3.35
N THR A 44 -2.18 -22.99 2.07
CA THR A 44 -3.01 -22.00 1.38
C THR A 44 -4.38 -22.08 2.04
N MET A 45 -4.66 -21.19 2.98
CA MET A 45 -5.99 -21.06 3.54
C MET A 45 -6.97 -20.91 2.37
N PRO A 46 -8.06 -21.67 2.34
CA PRO A 46 -9.03 -21.57 1.25
C PRO A 46 -9.48 -20.11 1.16
N LEU A 47 -9.30 -19.52 0.00
CA LEU A 47 -9.77 -18.16 -0.26
C LEU A 47 -11.25 -18.13 0.05
N ARG A 48 -11.65 -17.25 0.97
CA ARG A 48 -13.04 -17.09 1.38
C ARG A 48 -13.87 -16.77 0.15
N GLU A 49 -14.97 -17.48 -0.05
CA GLU A 49 -15.87 -17.23 -1.17
C GLU A 49 -16.35 -15.78 -1.17
N GLN A 50 -16.31 -15.15 -2.33
CA GLN A 50 -16.69 -13.76 -2.49
C GLN A 50 -18.21 -13.63 -2.49
N ILE A 51 -18.77 -13.04 -1.44
CA ILE A 51 -20.21 -12.78 -1.32
C ILE A 51 -20.48 -11.38 -1.85
N LEU A 52 -21.10 -11.28 -3.01
CA LEU A 52 -21.51 -10.03 -3.63
C LEU A 52 -23.02 -9.84 -3.53
N ASP A 53 -23.46 -8.60 -3.34
CA ASP A 53 -24.85 -8.17 -3.40
C ASP A 53 -25.37 -8.15 -4.86
N LYS A 54 -26.68 -8.04 -5.05
CA LYS A 54 -27.35 -7.94 -6.38
C LYS A 54 -26.75 -6.86 -7.29
N PHE A 55 -26.09 -5.87 -6.72
CA PHE A 55 -25.43 -4.76 -7.42
C PHE A 55 -23.91 -4.97 -7.60
N GLY A 56 -23.40 -6.16 -7.37
CA GLY A 56 -21.95 -6.44 -7.48
C GLY A 56 -21.11 -5.75 -6.41
N ARG A 57 -21.70 -5.43 -5.25
CA ARG A 57 -21.02 -4.78 -4.13
C ARG A 57 -20.72 -5.77 -3.03
N ALA A 58 -19.53 -5.69 -2.45
CA ALA A 58 -19.21 -6.38 -1.21
C ALA A 58 -19.70 -5.53 -0.02
N TYR A 59 -20.31 -6.17 0.97
CA TYR A 59 -20.86 -5.52 2.16
C TYR A 59 -20.13 -5.96 3.42
N ALA A 60 -19.82 -5.00 4.28
CA ALA A 60 -19.25 -5.24 5.60
C ALA A 60 -19.80 -4.27 6.65
N THR A 61 -19.87 -4.72 7.89
CA THR A 61 -20.28 -3.89 9.03
C THR A 61 -19.15 -3.84 10.06
N GLY A 62 -18.78 -2.64 10.48
CA GLY A 62 -17.83 -2.40 11.56
C GLY A 62 -18.51 -1.75 12.76
N ARG A 63 -18.10 -2.16 13.96
CA ARG A 63 -18.61 -1.57 15.22
C ARG A 63 -17.43 -1.23 16.13
N ARG A 64 -17.48 -0.06 16.75
CA ARG A 64 -16.51 0.36 17.76
C ARG A 64 -17.17 1.31 18.76
N LYS A 65 -17.16 0.94 20.02
CA LYS A 65 -17.89 1.69 21.07
C LYS A 65 -19.36 1.86 20.65
N ASP A 66 -19.88 3.09 20.63
CA ASP A 66 -21.24 3.42 20.22
C ASP A 66 -21.38 3.70 18.70
N ALA A 67 -20.30 3.55 17.93
CA ALA A 67 -20.31 3.79 16.50
C ALA A 67 -20.55 2.51 15.69
N VAL A 68 -21.37 2.63 14.66
CA VAL A 68 -21.62 1.56 13.68
C VAL A 68 -21.41 2.11 12.29
N ALA A 69 -20.55 1.42 11.51
CA ALA A 69 -20.30 1.73 10.11
C ALA A 69 -20.79 0.57 9.24
N ARG A 70 -21.56 0.88 8.20
CA ARG A 70 -21.94 -0.04 7.12
C ARG A 70 -21.23 0.38 5.86
N VAL A 71 -20.48 -0.53 5.27
CA VAL A 71 -19.59 -0.22 4.14
C VAL A 71 -19.96 -1.10 2.97
N TRP A 72 -20.12 -0.49 1.80
CA TRP A 72 -20.29 -1.16 0.53
C TRP A 72 -19.12 -0.79 -0.36
N ILE A 73 -18.47 -1.78 -0.93
CA ILE A 73 -17.30 -1.62 -1.80
C ILE A 73 -17.65 -2.20 -3.16
N LYS A 74 -17.37 -1.46 -4.23
CA LYS A 74 -17.49 -1.91 -5.61
C LYS A 74 -16.25 -1.50 -6.40
N PRO A 75 -15.88 -2.20 -7.47
CA PRO A 75 -14.85 -1.72 -8.39
C PRO A 75 -15.24 -0.35 -8.97
N GLY A 76 -14.29 0.58 -9.01
CA GLY A 76 -14.57 1.94 -9.46
C GLY A 76 -13.32 2.83 -9.51
N SER A 77 -13.51 4.12 -9.32
CA SER A 77 -12.50 5.16 -9.50
C SER A 77 -11.80 5.61 -8.20
N GLY A 78 -12.11 4.98 -7.07
CA GLY A 78 -11.53 5.36 -5.77
C GLY A 78 -12.34 6.41 -5.01
N LYS A 79 -13.60 6.67 -5.39
CA LYS A 79 -14.42 7.65 -4.70
C LYS A 79 -14.96 7.10 -3.39
N ILE A 80 -14.73 7.82 -2.27
CA ILE A 80 -15.21 7.46 -0.93
C ILE A 80 -16.30 8.43 -0.51
N THR A 81 -17.52 7.91 -0.36
CA THR A 81 -18.70 8.69 0.04
C THR A 81 -19.20 8.22 1.41
N ILE A 82 -19.33 9.14 2.36
CA ILE A 82 -19.74 8.86 3.75
C ILE A 82 -20.98 9.67 4.08
N ASN A 83 -22.09 8.99 4.40
CA ASN A 83 -23.38 9.62 4.67
C ASN A 83 -23.82 10.61 3.55
N GLY A 84 -23.53 10.31 2.29
CA GLY A 84 -23.84 11.17 1.15
C GLY A 84 -22.90 12.36 0.94
N ARG A 85 -21.81 12.47 1.74
CA ARG A 85 -20.78 13.51 1.63
C ARG A 85 -19.46 12.88 1.20
N ASP A 86 -18.62 13.66 0.52
CA ASP A 86 -17.27 13.20 0.18
C ASP A 86 -16.41 13.09 1.44
N GLN A 87 -15.42 12.20 1.41
CA GLN A 87 -14.50 11.91 2.52
C GLN A 87 -13.84 13.18 3.10
N GLU A 88 -13.48 14.13 2.25
CA GLU A 88 -12.81 15.37 2.66
C GLU A 88 -13.70 16.30 3.47
N VAL A 89 -14.98 16.34 3.09
CA VAL A 89 -15.99 17.16 3.79
C VAL A 89 -16.38 16.52 5.12
N TYR A 90 -16.49 15.19 5.16
CA TYR A 90 -16.89 14.47 6.36
C TYR A 90 -15.77 14.39 7.39
N PHE A 91 -14.54 14.06 6.96
CA PHE A 91 -13.35 14.04 7.78
C PHE A 91 -12.48 15.27 7.49
N ALA A 92 -12.74 16.38 8.17
CA ALA A 92 -11.97 17.61 8.02
C ALA A 92 -10.48 17.44 8.40
N ARG A 93 -10.18 16.54 9.37
CA ARG A 93 -8.82 16.28 9.82
C ARG A 93 -8.10 15.31 8.87
N PRO A 94 -6.94 15.68 8.31
CA PRO A 94 -6.20 14.82 7.37
C PRO A 94 -5.70 13.51 8.01
N THR A 95 -5.42 13.51 9.31
CA THR A 95 -5.01 12.31 10.05
C THR A 95 -6.05 11.20 10.01
N LEU A 96 -7.35 11.54 10.08
CA LEU A 96 -8.43 10.55 10.00
C LEU A 96 -8.55 9.96 8.60
N ARG A 97 -8.37 10.79 7.57
CA ARG A 97 -8.34 10.34 6.17
C ARG A 97 -7.16 9.40 5.89
N LEU A 98 -6.00 9.71 6.47
CA LEU A 98 -4.80 8.88 6.35
C LEU A 98 -5.03 7.46 6.88
N VAL A 99 -5.67 7.32 8.06
CA VAL A 99 -5.98 6.01 8.64
C VAL A 99 -6.90 5.18 7.74
N ILE A 100 -7.87 5.82 7.08
CA ILE A 100 -8.78 5.13 6.14
C ILE A 100 -8.02 4.71 4.88
N ASN A 101 -7.23 5.61 4.32
CA ASN A 101 -6.48 5.33 3.09
C ASN A 101 -5.36 4.30 3.31
N GLN A 102 -4.81 4.20 4.52
CA GLN A 102 -3.79 3.21 4.87
C GLN A 102 -4.23 1.76 4.55
N VAL A 103 -5.52 1.44 4.69
CA VAL A 103 -6.05 0.11 4.36
C VAL A 103 -5.88 -0.20 2.88
N PHE A 104 -6.12 0.78 2.01
CA PHE A 104 -5.95 0.63 0.57
C PHE A 104 -4.48 0.57 0.16
N GLY A 105 -3.60 1.32 0.84
CA GLY A 105 -2.15 1.25 0.64
C GLY A 105 -1.57 -0.12 0.99
N ILE A 106 -1.94 -0.70 2.14
CA ILE A 106 -1.48 -2.04 2.55
C ILE A 106 -1.94 -3.13 1.57
N THR A 107 -3.13 -2.97 0.98
CA THR A 107 -3.67 -3.94 0.01
C THR A 107 -3.23 -3.67 -1.43
N GLU A 108 -2.45 -2.60 -1.67
CA GLU A 108 -2.03 -2.13 -3.00
C GLU A 108 -3.21 -1.91 -3.97
N ARG A 109 -4.33 -1.41 -3.43
CA ARG A 109 -5.58 -1.23 -4.18
C ARG A 109 -6.11 0.19 -4.14
N GLU A 110 -5.20 1.15 -4.07
CA GLU A 110 -5.57 2.56 -4.12
C GLU A 110 -6.22 2.93 -5.46
N GLY A 111 -7.30 3.69 -5.39
CA GLY A 111 -8.00 4.16 -6.59
C GLY A 111 -8.78 3.11 -7.40
N GLN A 112 -8.82 1.85 -6.96
CA GLN A 112 -9.49 0.77 -7.70
C GLN A 112 -10.93 0.49 -7.24
N TYR A 113 -11.34 1.02 -6.11
CA TYR A 113 -12.64 0.74 -5.51
C TYR A 113 -13.38 2.00 -5.10
N ASP A 114 -14.65 2.07 -5.44
CA ASP A 114 -15.57 3.05 -4.87
C ASP A 114 -16.15 2.52 -3.56
N VAL A 115 -16.17 3.39 -2.55
CA VAL A 115 -16.68 3.06 -1.22
C VAL A 115 -17.87 3.93 -0.88
N VAL A 116 -18.98 3.28 -0.53
CA VAL A 116 -20.14 3.95 0.04
C VAL A 116 -20.28 3.51 1.48
N CYS A 117 -20.28 4.46 2.40
CA CYS A 117 -20.33 4.19 3.83
C CYS A 117 -21.47 4.94 4.50
N THR A 118 -22.18 4.25 5.38
CA THR A 118 -23.16 4.87 6.29
C THR A 118 -22.68 4.71 7.72
N VAL A 119 -22.42 5.80 8.41
CA VAL A 119 -21.90 5.83 9.78
C VAL A 119 -22.95 6.43 10.72
N LYS A 120 -23.16 5.80 11.87
CA LYS A 120 -24.02 6.29 12.95
C LYS A 120 -23.30 6.17 14.28
N GLY A 121 -23.48 7.16 15.16
CA GLY A 121 -22.91 7.19 16.50
C GLY A 121 -21.44 7.60 16.57
N GLY A 122 -20.90 7.70 17.78
CA GLY A 122 -19.48 7.91 18.07
C GLY A 122 -19.00 9.34 18.10
N GLY A 123 -19.66 10.29 17.46
CA GLY A 123 -19.18 11.68 17.34
C GLY A 123 -17.85 11.82 16.56
N LEU A 124 -17.53 13.02 16.11
CA LEU A 124 -16.26 13.39 15.47
C LEU A 124 -15.38 14.17 16.45
#